data_f0a15f328ef0ba081b5ff56994442ff4
#
_entry.id   f0a15f328ef0ba081b5ff56994442ff4
#
_cell.length_a   1.000
_cell.length_b   1.000
_cell.length_c   1.000
_cell.angle_alpha   90.00
_cell.angle_beta   90.00
_cell.angle_gamma   90.00
#
_symmetry.space_group_name_H-M   'P 1'
#
loop_
_entity.id
_entity.type
_entity.pdbx_description
1 polymer ?
#
loop_
_entity_poly.entity_id
_entity_poly.type
_entity_poly.pdbx_seq_one_letter_code
_entity_poly.pdbx_strand_id
1 'polypeptide(L)'
;MAENKADGPQRAIMLHVKDLDGFNHIRFNIKKNAPLEKLKISYCERTGSDMEKICFLFEGKKIRDVDTATSMGMVNNDTIDVINLLSG
;
A
#
# COMPACT_ATOMS: atom_id res chain seq x y z
N MET A 1 -16.45 3.72 -23.28
CA MET A 1 -16.22 3.77 -23.14
C MET A 1 -15.26 4.28 -22.77
N ALA A 2 -15.04 4.80 -22.87
CA ALA A 2 -14.22 5.37 -22.68
C ALA A 2 -13.55 5.19 -21.61
N GLU A 3 -13.86 4.94 -20.94
CA GLU A 3 -13.32 4.77 -20.01
C GLU A 3 -12.35 4.00 -20.05
N ASN A 4 -12.32 3.41 -20.61
CA ASN A 4 -11.50 2.53 -20.50
C ASN A 4 -10.32 2.80 -21.05
N LYS A 5 -10.23 3.48 -21.81
CA LYS A 5 -9.21 3.66 -22.36
C LYS A 5 -8.24 4.21 -21.67
N ALA A 6 -8.43 5.00 -21.13
CA ALA A 6 -7.50 5.63 -20.44
C ALA A 6 -6.96 4.85 -19.41
N ASP A 7 -7.42 3.77 -19.25
CA ASP A 7 -7.07 3.06 -18.18
C ASP A 7 -5.81 2.41 -18.24
N GLY A 8 -5.11 2.34 -19.28
CA GLY A 8 -3.92 1.58 -19.33
C GLY A 8 -3.00 1.84 -18.21
N PRO A 9 -2.37 3.01 -18.14
CA PRO A 9 -1.37 3.21 -17.10
C PRO A 9 -1.96 3.46 -15.75
N GLN A 10 -3.24 3.73 -15.67
CA GLN A 10 -3.86 4.00 -14.40
C GLN A 10 -4.74 2.89 -13.92
N ARG A 11 -4.52 1.71 -14.44
CA ARG A 11 -5.31 0.57 -14.04
C ARG A 11 -5.14 0.31 -12.55
N ALA A 12 -6.21 -0.06 -11.89
CA ALA A 12 -6.18 -0.36 -10.47
C ALA A 12 -5.71 -1.79 -10.24
N ILE A 13 -5.04 -1.98 -9.13
CA ILE A 13 -4.65 -3.32 -8.70
C ILE A 13 -5.02 -3.49 -7.24
N MET A 14 -5.15 -4.74 -6.85
CA MET A 14 -5.45 -5.08 -5.48
C MET A 14 -4.15 -5.34 -4.74
N LEU A 15 -3.98 -4.70 -3.60
CA LEU A 15 -2.82 -4.92 -2.75
C LEU A 15 -3.29 -5.33 -1.38
N HIS A 16 -2.56 -6.25 -0.78
CA HIS A 16 -2.85 -6.71 0.58
C HIS A 16 -1.88 -6.02 1.52
N VAL A 17 -2.39 -5.47 2.61
CA VAL A 17 -1.55 -4.84 3.62
C VAL A 17 -1.79 -5.55 4.92
N LYS A 18 -0.75 -6.10 5.51
CA LYS A 18 -0.93 -6.82 6.76
C LYS A 18 0.25 -6.54 7.68
N ASP A 19 -0.03 -6.49 8.97
CA ASP A 19 1.06 -6.31 9.91
C ASP A 19 1.66 -7.69 10.24
N LEU A 20 2.87 -7.65 10.78
CA LEU A 20 3.58 -8.89 11.03
C LEU A 20 2.98 -9.69 12.15
N ASP A 21 2.19 -9.06 13.00
CA ASP A 21 1.53 -9.78 14.08
C ASP A 21 0.31 -10.53 13.57
N GLY A 22 -0.14 -10.20 12.37
CA GLY A 22 -1.28 -10.90 11.83
C GLY A 22 -2.63 -10.38 12.30
N PHE A 23 -2.66 -9.32 13.09
CA PHE A 23 -3.93 -8.79 13.55
C PHE A 23 -4.67 -8.01 12.50
N ASN A 24 -3.96 -7.36 11.61
CA ASN A 24 -4.61 -6.53 10.60
C ASN A 24 -4.24 -7.03 9.22
N HIS A 25 -5.23 -7.21 8.39
CA HIS A 25 -5.02 -7.62 7.01
C HIS A 25 -6.11 -6.95 6.19
N ILE A 26 -5.75 -5.89 5.48
CA ILE A 26 -6.72 -5.10 4.73
C ILE A 26 -6.32 -5.11 3.27
N ARG A 27 -7.30 -5.25 2.40
CA ARG A 27 -7.06 -5.20 0.97
C ARG A 27 -7.43 -3.83 0.46
N PHE A 28 -6.59 -3.30 -0.41
CA PHE A 28 -6.82 -2.00 -1.00
C PHE A 28 -6.80 -2.12 -2.52
N ASN A 29 -7.70 -1.39 -3.16
CA ASN A 29 -7.74 -1.35 -4.60
C ASN A 29 -7.24 0.04 -4.96
N ILE A 30 -6.07 0.15 -5.54
CA ILE A 30 -5.49 1.45 -5.84
C ILE A 30 -5.03 1.51 -7.29
N LYS A 31 -4.92 2.71 -7.81
CA LYS A 31 -4.41 2.89 -9.15
C LYS A 31 -2.90 2.77 -9.15
N LYS A 32 -2.36 2.16 -10.18
CA LYS A 32 -0.93 1.86 -10.23
C LYS A 32 -0.06 3.10 -10.13
N ASN A 33 -0.55 4.22 -10.59
CA ASN A 33 0.24 5.46 -10.56
C ASN A 33 -0.13 6.39 -9.42
N ALA A 34 -1.01 5.97 -8.53
CA ALA A 34 -1.36 6.81 -7.38
C ALA A 34 -0.26 6.70 -6.33
N PRO A 35 0.06 7.80 -5.64
CA PRO A 35 1.06 7.74 -4.58
C PRO A 35 0.62 6.78 -3.49
N LEU A 36 1.54 5.96 -3.03
CA LEU A 36 1.21 4.99 -1.99
C LEU A 36 0.95 5.64 -0.64
N GLU A 37 1.21 6.93 -0.53
CA GLU A 37 0.84 7.67 0.65
C GLU A 37 -0.65 7.52 0.95
N LYS A 38 -1.47 7.48 -0.09
CA LYS A 38 -2.91 7.34 0.11
C LYS A 38 -3.25 6.00 0.76
N LEU A 39 -2.57 4.96 0.34
CA LEU A 39 -2.79 3.65 0.94
C LEU A 39 -2.36 3.65 2.40
N LYS A 40 -1.21 4.27 2.70
CA LYS A 40 -0.73 4.32 4.06
C LYS A 40 -1.70 5.05 4.97
N ILE A 41 -2.21 6.18 4.51
CA ILE A 41 -3.16 6.97 5.30
C ILE A 41 -4.43 6.16 5.56
N SER A 42 -4.95 5.52 4.52
CA SER A 42 -6.17 4.73 4.68
C SER A 42 -5.97 3.57 5.65
N TYR A 43 -4.82 2.92 5.56
CA TYR A 43 -4.52 1.82 6.47
C TYR A 43 -4.51 2.31 7.91
N CYS A 44 -3.85 3.43 8.15
CA CYS A 44 -3.75 3.96 9.50
C CYS A 44 -5.11 4.40 10.03
N GLU A 45 -5.95 4.96 9.17
CA GLU A 45 -7.27 5.36 9.59
C GLU A 45 -8.14 4.17 9.96
N ARG A 46 -7.99 3.08 9.22
CA ARG A 46 -8.80 1.90 9.50
C ARG A 46 -8.34 1.13 10.72
N THR A 47 -7.04 1.15 11.00
CA THR A 47 -6.50 0.36 12.09
C THR A 47 -6.24 1.18 13.34
N GLY A 48 -6.33 2.51 13.25
CA GLY A 48 -5.98 3.35 14.38
C GLY A 48 -4.49 3.46 14.61
N SER A 49 -3.67 3.07 13.64
CA SER A 49 -2.23 3.12 13.77
C SER A 49 -1.71 4.52 13.53
N ASP A 50 -0.54 4.81 14.08
CA ASP A 50 0.11 6.10 13.91
C ASP A 50 1.17 5.94 12.83
N MET A 51 1.06 6.70 11.75
CA MET A 51 1.99 6.57 10.64
C MET A 51 3.43 6.79 11.05
N GLU A 52 3.66 7.56 12.10
CA GLU A 52 5.03 7.81 12.52
C GLU A 52 5.62 6.66 13.31
N LYS A 53 4.79 5.72 13.69
CA LYS A 53 5.25 4.60 14.51
C LYS A 53 5.30 3.28 13.76
N ILE A 54 4.95 3.31 12.50
CA ILE A 54 4.96 2.08 11.69
C ILE A 54 5.69 2.35 10.39
N CYS A 55 6.06 1.27 9.73
CA CYS A 55 6.76 1.37 8.46
C CYS A 55 6.14 0.35 7.51
N PHE A 56 5.95 0.78 6.27
CA PHE A 56 5.40 -0.10 5.23
C PHE A 56 6.53 -0.60 4.37
N LEU A 57 6.58 -1.90 4.17
CA LEU A 57 7.66 -2.53 3.40
C LEU A 57 7.09 -3.37 2.27
N PHE A 58 7.75 -3.33 1.15
CA PHE A 58 7.42 -4.21 0.03
C PHE A 58 8.69 -4.95 -0.36
N GLU A 59 8.68 -6.26 -0.17
CA GLU A 59 9.84 -7.10 -0.44
C GLU A 59 11.09 -6.57 0.28
N GLY A 60 10.89 -6.14 1.50
CA GLY A 60 11.98 -5.66 2.33
C GLY A 60 12.38 -4.23 2.11
N LYS A 61 11.75 -3.54 1.15
CA LYS A 61 12.10 -2.16 0.86
C LYS A 61 11.07 -1.22 1.45
N LYS A 62 11.54 -0.15 2.08
CA LYS A 62 10.64 0.81 2.67
C LYS A 62 9.88 1.56 1.57
N ILE A 63 8.59 1.70 1.76
CA ILE A 63 7.74 2.43 0.82
C ILE A 63 7.69 3.89 1.24
N ARG A 64 8.03 4.78 0.33
CA ARG A 64 7.98 6.21 0.59
C ARG A 64 6.64 6.76 0.12
N ASP A 65 6.28 7.95 0.62
CA ASP A 65 5.01 8.55 0.26
C ASP A 65 4.86 8.76 -1.24
N VAL A 66 5.97 9.07 -1.92
CA VAL A 66 5.90 9.36 -3.35
C VAL A 66 5.97 8.11 -4.21
N ASP A 67 6.26 6.96 -3.63
CA ASP A 67 6.32 5.73 -4.42
C ASP A 67 4.94 5.34 -4.90
N THR A 68 4.89 4.64 -6.01
CA THR A 68 3.64 4.13 -6.57
C THR A 68 3.78 2.64 -6.79
N ALA A 69 2.66 1.97 -7.05
CA ALA A 69 2.74 0.54 -7.36
C ALA A 69 3.62 0.33 -8.57
N THR A 70 3.52 1.20 -9.57
CA THR A 70 4.34 1.07 -10.75
C THR A 70 5.82 1.25 -10.42
N SER A 71 6.17 2.25 -9.63
CA SER A 71 7.59 2.49 -9.34
C SER A 71 8.19 1.38 -8.50
N MET A 72 7.38 0.70 -7.71
CA MET A 72 7.86 -0.38 -6.86
C MET A 72 7.75 -1.74 -7.55
N GLY A 73 7.18 -1.79 -8.74
CA GLY A 73 7.04 -3.05 -9.44
C GLY A 73 5.96 -3.96 -8.87
N MET A 74 4.97 -3.39 -8.23
CA MET A 74 3.90 -4.19 -7.63
C MET A 74 2.91 -4.67 -8.68
N VAL A 75 2.37 -5.84 -8.45
CA VAL A 75 1.35 -6.41 -9.32
C VAL A 75 0.15 -6.80 -8.46
N ASN A 76 -0.92 -7.17 -9.15
CA ASN A 76 -2.16 -7.51 -8.48
C ASN A 76 -1.93 -8.61 -7.44
N ASN A 77 -2.49 -8.41 -6.27
CA ASN A 77 -2.41 -9.35 -5.15
C ASN A 77 -1.07 -9.39 -4.43
N ASP A 78 -0.19 -8.45 -4.69
CA ASP A 78 1.03 -8.36 -3.91
C ASP A 78 0.71 -7.94 -2.48
N THR A 79 1.61 -8.25 -1.58
CA THR A 79 1.43 -7.97 -0.16
C THR A 79 2.44 -6.94 0.33
N ILE A 80 1.95 -6.00 1.11
CA ILE A 80 2.77 -4.99 1.77
C ILE A 80 2.78 -5.33 3.24
N ASP A 81 3.97 -5.35 3.83
CA ASP A 81 4.12 -5.65 5.25
C ASP A 81 4.18 -4.38 6.06
N VAL A 82 3.60 -4.41 7.25
CA VAL A 82 3.66 -3.28 8.17
C VAL A 82 4.40 -3.72 9.41
N ILE A 83 5.43 -2.97 9.79
CA ILE A 83 6.17 -3.27 11.01
C ILE A 83 6.05 -2.09 11.96
N ASN A 84 6.19 -2.39 13.24
CA ASN A 84 6.09 -1.39 14.27
C ASN A 84 7.49 -0.90 14.61
N LEU A 85 7.72 0.39 14.45
CA LEU A 85 9.06 0.95 14.67
C LEU A 85 9.38 1.15 16.14
N LEU A 86 8.36 1.20 16.97
CA LEU A 86 8.57 1.44 18.39
C LEU A 86 8.34 0.21 19.22
N SER A 87 8.59 -0.92 18.66
CA SER A 87 8.32 -2.13 19.40
C SER A 87 9.33 -2.40 20.48
N GLY A 88 10.34 -1.71 20.51
CA GLY A 88 11.36 -1.96 21.54
C GLY A 88 10.93 -1.53 22.88
#